data_ba40c76ad3effcc9662e726cc308f6ad
#
_entry.id   ba40c76ad3effcc9662e726cc308f6ad
#
_cell.length_a   1.000
_cell.length_b   1.000
_cell.length_c   1.000
_cell.angle_alpha   90.00
_cell.angle_beta   90.00
_cell.angle_gamma   90.00
#
_symmetry.space_group_name_H-M   'P 1'
#
loop_
_entity.id
_entity.type
_entity.pdbx_description
1 polymer ?
#
loop_
_entity_poly.entity_id
_entity_poly.type
_entity_poly.pdbx_seq_one_letter_code
_entity_poly.pdbx_strand_id
1 'polypeptide(L)'
;VISTIEYEDGLKYDISKALEKIAPKNQDYKHHLKWHDDNGRSHVKATLMGPSLTVPFQNNKLIHGTWQQIIFIELDTRPRYRKIIVELVGD
;
A
#
# COMPACT_ATOMS: atom_id res chain seq x y z
N VAL A 1 -3.00 1.44 -2.13
CA VAL A 1 -2.87 0.35 -1.15
C VAL A 1 -3.12 0.86 0.26
N ILE A 2 -3.87 0.12 1.03
CA ILE A 2 -4.16 0.43 2.43
C ILE A 2 -3.63 -0.72 3.28
N SER A 3 -2.88 -0.39 4.33
CA SER A 3 -2.29 -1.38 5.22
C SER A 3 -2.19 -0.84 6.64
N THR A 4 -1.72 -1.66 7.56
CA THR A 4 -1.37 -1.23 8.91
C THR A 4 0.11 -1.45 9.14
N ILE A 5 0.75 -0.46 9.74
CA ILE A 5 2.16 -0.57 10.14
C ILE A 5 2.38 0.15 11.47
N GLU A 6 3.46 -0.17 12.15
CA GLU A 6 4.02 0.72 13.15
C GLU A 6 4.61 1.91 12.40
N TYR A 7 3.94 3.07 12.48
CA TYR A 7 4.29 4.23 11.67
C TYR A 7 5.44 5.01 12.33
N GLU A 8 6.65 4.68 11.91
CA GLU A 8 7.87 5.36 12.34
C GLU A 8 8.88 5.40 11.18
N ASP A 9 9.87 6.30 11.26
CA ASP A 9 10.72 6.61 10.12
C ASP A 9 11.59 5.43 9.67
N GLY A 10 12.16 4.69 10.61
CA GLY A 10 12.99 3.54 10.29
C GLY A 10 12.22 2.46 9.53
N LEU A 11 11.02 2.14 9.99
CA LEU A 11 10.20 1.12 9.34
C LEU A 11 9.71 1.59 7.97
N LYS A 12 9.37 2.87 7.81
CA LYS A 12 9.00 3.42 6.50
C LYS A 12 10.15 3.23 5.50
N TYR A 13 11.36 3.52 5.93
CA TYR A 13 12.56 3.31 5.10
C TYR A 13 12.75 1.84 4.76
N ASP A 14 12.63 0.96 5.74
CA ASP A 14 12.82 -0.47 5.56
C ASP A 14 11.80 -1.09 4.59
N ILE A 15 10.55 -0.67 4.69
CA ILE A 15 9.48 -1.11 3.78
C ILE A 15 9.76 -0.65 2.36
N SER A 16 10.12 0.63 2.18
CA SER A 16 10.48 1.17 0.86
C SER A 16 11.63 0.39 0.24
N LYS A 17 12.64 0.09 1.03
CA LYS A 17 13.81 -0.65 0.58
C LYS A 17 13.47 -2.08 0.20
N ALA A 18 12.65 -2.75 1.01
CA ALA A 18 12.20 -4.11 0.73
C ALA A 18 11.36 -4.17 -0.55
N LEU A 19 10.45 -3.24 -0.75
CA LEU A 19 9.63 -3.16 -1.96
C LEU A 19 10.48 -2.88 -3.20
N GLU A 20 11.52 -2.07 -3.07
CA GLU A 20 12.44 -1.81 -4.17
C GLU A 20 13.22 -3.06 -4.59
N LYS A 21 13.55 -3.94 -3.65
CA LYS A 21 14.18 -5.23 -3.96
C LYS A 21 13.23 -6.18 -4.69
N ILE A 22 11.94 -6.17 -4.32
CA ILE A 22 10.93 -7.05 -4.92
C ILE A 22 10.57 -6.57 -6.33
N ALA A 23 10.39 -5.28 -6.51
CA ALA A 23 10.00 -4.69 -7.79
C ALA A 23 10.81 -3.42 -8.06
N PRO A 24 12.08 -3.56 -8.52
CA PRO A 24 12.99 -2.45 -8.73
C PRO A 24 12.49 -1.45 -9.77
N LYS A 25 12.81 -0.17 -9.56
CA LYS A 25 12.51 0.89 -10.51
C LYS A 25 13.21 0.67 -11.86
N ASN A 26 14.49 0.29 -11.82
CA ASN A 26 15.34 0.16 -12.99
C ASN A 26 15.32 -1.28 -13.53
N GLN A 27 14.11 -1.75 -13.87
CA GLN A 27 13.92 -3.09 -14.43
C GLN A 27 12.93 -3.01 -15.58
N ASP A 28 13.11 -3.83 -16.60
CA ASP A 28 12.16 -3.95 -17.68
C ASP A 28 10.99 -4.83 -17.24
N TYR A 29 9.79 -4.30 -17.38
CA TYR A 29 8.55 -5.02 -17.08
C TYR A 29 7.79 -5.26 -18.39
N LYS A 30 7.20 -6.43 -18.53
CA LYS A 30 6.37 -6.73 -19.70
C LYS A 30 5.19 -5.77 -19.84
N HIS A 31 4.72 -5.21 -18.74
CA HIS A 31 3.70 -4.17 -18.73
C HIS A 31 4.09 -2.96 -19.58
N HIS A 32 5.36 -2.58 -19.58
CA HIS A 32 5.89 -1.47 -20.40
C HIS A 32 5.79 -1.75 -21.89
N LEU A 33 5.89 -3.01 -22.31
CA LEU A 33 5.78 -3.39 -23.72
C LEU A 33 4.37 -3.12 -24.28
N LYS A 34 3.36 -3.17 -23.42
CA LYS A 34 1.96 -2.93 -23.82
C LYS A 34 1.57 -1.45 -23.73
N TRP A 35 1.95 -0.76 -22.64
CA TRP A 35 1.45 0.55 -22.33
C TRP A 35 2.49 1.67 -22.49
N HIS A 36 3.76 1.34 -22.70
CA HIS A 36 4.87 2.27 -22.89
C HIS A 36 5.03 3.30 -21.75
N ASP A 37 4.68 2.90 -20.53
CA ASP A 37 4.89 3.69 -19.32
C ASP A 37 5.89 2.98 -18.40
N ASP A 38 6.25 3.59 -17.28
CA ASP A 38 7.24 3.04 -16.36
C ASP A 38 6.67 2.66 -15.00
N ASN A 39 5.37 2.39 -14.91
CA ASN A 39 4.71 2.08 -13.66
C ASN A 39 4.50 0.57 -13.40
N GLY A 40 5.16 -0.29 -14.16
CA GLY A 40 5.08 -1.75 -13.92
C GLY A 40 5.45 -2.14 -12.50
N ARG A 41 6.48 -1.52 -11.93
CA ARG A 41 6.88 -1.72 -10.54
C ARG A 41 5.75 -1.40 -9.55
N SER A 42 5.01 -0.34 -9.84
CA SER A 42 3.88 0.09 -9.00
C SER A 42 2.75 -0.93 -9.02
N HIS A 43 2.43 -1.47 -10.18
CA HIS A 43 1.41 -2.51 -10.31
C HIS A 43 1.80 -3.80 -9.60
N VAL A 44 3.06 -4.22 -9.70
CA VAL A 44 3.55 -5.40 -9.01
C VAL A 44 3.46 -5.21 -7.49
N LYS A 45 3.95 -4.09 -6.98
CA LYS A 45 3.88 -3.78 -5.54
C LYS A 45 2.44 -3.74 -5.04
N ALA A 46 1.55 -3.06 -5.75
CA ALA A 46 0.14 -2.95 -5.38
C ALA A 46 -0.54 -4.32 -5.36
N THR A 47 -0.25 -5.17 -6.34
CA THR A 47 -0.80 -6.53 -6.40
C THR A 47 -0.37 -7.36 -5.21
N LEU A 48 0.90 -7.28 -4.82
CA LEU A 48 1.44 -8.05 -3.69
C LEU A 48 0.90 -7.56 -2.35
N MET A 49 0.68 -6.26 -2.20
CA MET A 49 0.20 -5.67 -0.94
C MET A 49 -1.32 -5.73 -0.80
N GLY A 50 -2.05 -5.78 -1.91
CA GLY A 50 -3.51 -5.79 -1.93
C GLY A 50 -4.14 -4.41 -1.78
N PRO A 51 -5.38 -4.25 -2.27
CA PRO A 51 -6.04 -2.95 -2.35
C PRO A 51 -6.86 -2.56 -1.13
N SER A 52 -7.09 -3.48 -0.20
CA SER A 52 -8.05 -3.27 0.88
C SER A 52 -7.53 -3.81 2.21
N LEU A 53 -8.16 -3.34 3.27
CA LEU A 53 -7.84 -3.73 4.63
C LEU A 53 -9.15 -3.89 5.40
N THR A 54 -9.25 -4.99 6.16
CA THR A 54 -10.35 -5.20 7.10
C THR A 54 -9.83 -5.06 8.52
N VAL A 55 -10.45 -4.20 9.30
CA VAL A 55 -10.08 -3.99 10.70
C VAL A 55 -11.33 -4.20 11.56
N PRO A 56 -11.29 -5.10 12.53
CA PRO A 56 -12.42 -5.27 13.45
C PRO A 56 -12.54 -4.05 14.37
N PHE A 57 -13.76 -3.82 14.87
CA PHE A 57 -13.97 -2.77 15.86
C PHE A 57 -14.93 -3.24 16.95
N GLN A 58 -14.80 -2.65 18.12
CA GLN A 58 -15.66 -2.94 19.26
C GLN A 58 -15.65 -1.72 20.20
N ASN A 59 -16.83 -1.43 20.76
CA ASN A 59 -16.99 -0.30 21.67
C ASN A 59 -16.48 1.04 21.09
N ASN A 60 -16.80 1.28 19.82
CA ASN A 60 -16.42 2.48 19.08
C ASN A 60 -14.91 2.66 18.90
N LYS A 61 -14.14 1.56 18.96
CA LYS A 61 -12.69 1.59 18.77
C LYS A 61 -12.26 0.52 17.78
N LEU A 62 -11.32 0.86 16.93
CA LEU A 62 -10.68 -0.10 16.04
C LEU A 62 -9.79 -1.04 16.86
N ILE A 63 -9.84 -2.32 16.50
CA ILE A 63 -8.99 -3.34 17.14
C ILE A 63 -7.78 -3.57 16.25
N HIS A 64 -6.63 -3.07 16.68
CA HIS A 64 -5.35 -3.26 16.02
C HIS A 64 -4.24 -3.27 17.05
N GLY A 65 -3.03 -3.61 16.65
CA GLY A 65 -1.89 -3.62 17.57
C GLY A 65 -1.62 -2.23 18.15
N THR A 66 -1.06 -2.18 19.34
CA THR A 66 -0.84 -0.94 20.09
C THR A 66 -0.11 0.13 19.28
N TRP A 67 0.87 -0.29 18.47
CA TRP A 67 1.71 0.62 17.67
C TRP A 67 1.30 0.68 16.21
N GLN A 68 0.27 -0.07 15.84
CA GLN A 68 -0.22 -0.11 14.45
C GLN A 68 -1.05 1.12 14.12
N GLN A 69 -0.86 1.62 12.90
CA GLN A 69 -1.69 2.68 12.33
C GLN A 69 -2.13 2.27 10.93
N ILE A 70 -3.34 2.67 10.57
CA ILE A 70 -3.83 2.48 9.21
C ILE A 70 -3.17 3.53 8.33
N ILE A 71 -2.57 3.07 7.24
CA ILE A 71 -1.87 3.96 6.30
C ILE A 71 -2.37 3.75 4.88
N PHE A 72 -2.25 4.79 4.08
CA PHE A 72 -2.39 4.74 2.64
C PHE A 72 -0.99 4.81 2.02
N ILE A 73 -0.69 3.85 1.13
CA ILE A 73 0.60 3.81 0.44
C ILE A 73 0.38 4.13 -1.02
N GLU A 74 0.98 5.23 -1.47
CA GLU A 74 0.98 5.62 -2.87
C GLU A 74 2.16 4.99 -3.58
N LEU A 75 1.88 4.17 -4.59
CA LEU A 75 2.90 3.41 -5.31
C LEU A 75 3.05 3.86 -6.78
N ASP A 76 2.20 4.75 -7.24
CA ASP A 76 2.23 5.21 -8.63
C ASP A 76 3.43 6.15 -8.88
N THR A 77 3.70 6.38 -10.15
CA THR A 77 4.81 7.24 -10.60
C THR A 77 4.47 8.72 -10.58
N ARG A 78 3.20 9.06 -10.35
CA ARG A 78 2.73 10.46 -10.35
C ARG A 78 1.63 10.67 -9.31
N PRO A 79 1.46 11.91 -8.81
CA PRO A 79 0.35 12.23 -7.91
C PRO A 79 -1.00 12.02 -8.59
N ARG A 80 -1.99 11.55 -7.81
CA ARG A 80 -3.36 11.36 -8.28
C ARG A 80 -4.32 11.66 -7.14
N TYR A 81 -5.55 12.01 -7.50
CA TYR A 81 -6.65 12.03 -6.55
C TYR A 81 -7.10 10.59 -6.32
N ARG A 82 -7.16 10.18 -5.04
CA ARG A 82 -7.56 8.84 -4.65
C ARG A 82 -8.83 8.91 -3.82
N LYS A 83 -9.74 7.96 -4.06
CA LYS A 83 -10.92 7.76 -3.22
C LYS A 83 -10.67 6.57 -2.30
N ILE A 84 -10.95 6.77 -1.02
CA ILE A 84 -10.91 5.70 -0.04
C ILE A 84 -12.34 5.44 0.39
N ILE A 85 -12.80 4.21 0.20
CA ILE A 85 -14.14 3.80 0.58
C ILE A 85 -14.05 3.13 1.93
N VAL A 86 -14.83 3.60 2.88
CA VAL A 86 -14.91 3.04 4.23
C VAL A 86 -16.31 2.48 4.44
N GLU A 87 -16.39 1.22 4.82
CA GLU A 87 -17.64 0.56 5.17
C GLU A 87 -17.58 0.05 6.60
N LEU A 88 -18.67 0.23 7.32
CA LEU A 88 -18.85 -0.29 8.66
C LEU A 88 -19.93 -1.36 8.62
N VAL A 89 -19.60 -2.56 9.10
CA VAL A 89 -20.52 -3.69 9.16
C VAL A 89 -20.58 -4.17 10.59
N GLY A 90 -21.76 -4.18 11.16
CA GLY A 90 -21.97 -4.61 12.53
C GLY A 90 -23.04 -3.81 13.24
N ASP A 91 -23.18 -4.07 14.53
CA ASP A 91 -24.22 -3.44 15.37
C ASP A 91 -23.73 -2.18 16.06
#